data_388ef9d2698e0c92aa1520a3fbd6fdf5
#
_entry.id   388ef9d2698e0c92aa1520a3fbd6fdf5
#
_cell.length_a   1.000
_cell.length_b   1.000
_cell.length_c   1.000
_cell.angle_alpha   90.00
_cell.angle_beta   90.00
_cell.angle_gamma   90.00
#
_symmetry.space_group_name_H-M   'P 1'
#
loop_
_entity.id
_entity.type
_entity.pdbx_description
1 polymer ?
#
loop_
_entity_poly.entity_id
_entity_poly.type
_entity_poly.pdbx_seq_one_letter_code
_entity_poly.pdbx_strand_id
1 'polypeptide(L)'
;EQIVQQTRGFNPDTETTFAIRTKEDADDYRYMADPDLPPFIITDEFINNVKASLPELGKQKKQRFITQYALPEYDAALLSEEKETADYFEETATHTSSFKQIANWLLGPVKSVLNEEGKEINQLAFRPQQLADIIQLVESGKVSYTMAAQKLFPAMLVHQETSALELAQQLNLIQERNEDALQQLIEEVLSNMPEKVTEYKKGKKGVIGLFVGEVMKKSKGKADPKLLNQLVIEKLAN
;
A
#
# COMPACT_ATOMS: atom_id res chain seq x y z
N GLU A 1 -1.77 -33.35 38.20
CA GLU A 1 -0.57 -33.45 39.05
C GLU A 1 0.12 -32.10 39.09
N GLN A 2 0.37 -31.59 40.31
CA GLN A 2 1.08 -30.32 40.49
C GLN A 2 2.59 -30.61 40.38
N ILE A 3 3.26 -30.02 39.40
CA ILE A 3 4.70 -30.18 39.21
C ILE A 3 5.42 -29.30 40.22
N VAL A 4 6.18 -29.90 41.14
CA VAL A 4 7.00 -29.16 42.13
C VAL A 4 8.44 -29.15 41.66
N GLN A 5 8.99 -27.95 41.41
CA GLN A 5 10.38 -27.79 41.01
C GLN A 5 11.33 -27.97 42.18
N GLN A 6 12.24 -28.94 42.11
CA GLN A 6 13.16 -29.31 43.19
C GLN A 6 14.58 -29.50 42.67
N THR A 7 15.56 -29.15 43.48
CA THR A 7 16.93 -29.64 43.32
C THR A 7 17.04 -30.97 44.07
N ARG A 8 17.39 -32.05 43.37
CA ARG A 8 17.48 -33.40 43.94
C ARG A 8 18.93 -33.88 43.90
N GLY A 9 19.37 -34.50 44.96
CA GLY A 9 20.60 -35.27 45.03
C GLY A 9 20.36 -36.73 44.61
N PHE A 10 21.36 -37.39 44.12
CA PHE A 10 21.35 -38.84 43.81
C PHE A 10 22.23 -39.57 44.82
N ASN A 11 21.72 -40.66 45.43
CA ASN A 11 22.49 -41.55 46.25
C ASN A 11 22.86 -42.78 45.45
N PRO A 12 24.18 -43.01 45.17
CA PRO A 12 24.62 -44.14 44.35
C PRO A 12 24.47 -45.50 45.04
N ASP A 13 24.44 -45.52 46.38
CA ASP A 13 24.38 -46.81 47.09
C ASP A 13 22.93 -47.38 47.11
N THR A 14 21.94 -46.49 47.07
CA THR A 14 20.52 -46.87 47.05
C THR A 14 19.86 -46.66 45.69
N GLU A 15 20.56 -46.11 44.73
CA GLU A 15 20.07 -45.75 43.40
C GLU A 15 18.78 -44.89 43.45
N THR A 16 18.62 -44.04 44.48
CA THR A 16 17.47 -43.21 44.68
C THR A 16 17.82 -41.72 44.68
N THR A 17 16.84 -40.88 44.36
CA THR A 17 17.00 -39.43 44.49
C THR A 17 16.31 -38.89 45.73
N PHE A 18 16.92 -37.91 46.38
CA PHE A 18 16.34 -37.20 47.50
C PHE A 18 16.30 -35.70 47.26
N ALA A 19 15.30 -35.01 47.87
CA ALA A 19 15.22 -33.57 47.72
C ALA A 19 16.28 -32.87 48.57
N ILE A 20 17.12 -32.04 47.93
CA ILE A 20 18.10 -31.20 48.63
C ILE A 20 17.44 -29.85 48.95
N ARG A 21 16.72 -29.27 47.97
CA ARG A 21 16.08 -28.00 48.11
C ARG A 21 14.82 -27.96 47.25
N THR A 22 13.69 -27.62 47.84
CA THR A 22 12.48 -27.27 47.14
C THR A 22 12.61 -25.81 46.73
N LYS A 23 12.42 -25.53 45.45
CA LYS A 23 12.13 -24.16 45.03
C LYS A 23 10.64 -23.96 45.28
N GLU A 24 10.32 -23.50 46.47
CA GLU A 24 9.01 -22.92 46.71
C GLU A 24 8.78 -21.82 45.72
N ASP A 25 7.52 -21.63 45.32
CA ASP A 25 7.08 -20.63 44.38
C ASP A 25 7.96 -19.39 44.50
N ALA A 26 8.57 -19.00 43.39
CA ALA A 26 9.60 -17.99 43.41
C ALA A 26 9.01 -16.67 43.91
N ASP A 27 8.94 -16.52 45.20
CA ASP A 27 9.15 -15.24 45.82
C ASP A 27 10.57 -14.87 45.47
N ASP A 28 10.64 -14.36 44.23
CA ASP A 28 11.89 -14.03 43.62
C ASP A 28 12.50 -12.98 44.52
N TYR A 29 13.65 -13.25 45.10
CA TYR A 29 14.46 -12.32 45.88
C TYR A 29 14.68 -10.96 45.19
N ARG A 30 14.19 -10.81 43.96
CA ARG A 30 14.20 -9.61 43.16
C ARG A 30 13.04 -8.67 43.47
N TYR A 31 12.02 -9.07 44.19
CA TYR A 31 10.87 -8.24 44.56
C TYR A 31 10.95 -7.72 45.99
N MET A 32 12.13 -7.53 46.53
CA MET A 32 12.30 -6.79 47.77
C MET A 32 12.06 -5.30 47.50
N ALA A 33 11.26 -4.69 48.37
CA ALA A 33 11.13 -3.23 48.37
C ALA A 33 12.51 -2.61 48.54
N ASP A 34 12.93 -1.81 47.56
CA ASP A 34 14.16 -1.05 47.65
C ASP A 34 13.97 0.07 48.67
N PRO A 35 14.80 0.15 49.72
CA PRO A 35 14.65 1.17 50.75
C PRO A 35 14.82 2.61 50.21
N ASP A 36 15.50 2.76 49.08
CA ASP A 36 15.75 4.07 48.45
C ASP A 36 14.64 4.47 47.45
N LEU A 37 13.71 3.55 47.12
CA LEU A 37 12.58 3.81 46.22
C LEU A 37 11.27 3.78 46.99
N PRO A 38 10.60 4.93 47.18
CA PRO A 38 9.28 4.95 47.83
C PRO A 38 8.25 4.26 46.93
N PRO A 39 7.24 3.58 47.53
CA PRO A 39 6.21 2.92 46.75
C PRO A 39 5.39 3.92 45.95
N PHE A 40 5.24 3.63 44.64
CA PHE A 40 4.37 4.41 43.77
C PHE A 40 2.93 3.91 43.89
N ILE A 41 2.03 4.80 44.24
CA ILE A 41 0.59 4.50 44.24
C ILE A 41 0.00 4.96 42.92
N ILE A 42 -0.33 4.00 42.08
CA ILE A 42 -1.02 4.26 40.81
C ILE A 42 -2.52 4.26 41.12
N THR A 43 -3.11 5.46 41.08
CA THR A 43 -4.55 5.63 41.33
C THR A 43 -5.35 5.36 40.07
N ASP A 44 -6.64 5.00 40.22
CA ASP A 44 -7.55 4.85 39.06
C ASP A 44 -7.70 6.16 38.29
N GLU A 45 -7.63 7.30 38.94
CA GLU A 45 -7.63 8.61 38.32
C GLU A 45 -6.42 8.80 37.40
N PHE A 46 -5.21 8.45 37.84
CA PHE A 46 -4.01 8.48 37.05
C PHE A 46 -4.13 7.58 35.80
N ILE A 47 -4.61 6.34 36.00
CA ILE A 47 -4.82 5.39 34.90
C ILE A 47 -5.82 5.94 33.87
N ASN A 48 -6.93 6.53 34.33
CA ASN A 48 -7.95 7.08 33.45
C ASN A 48 -7.44 8.31 32.69
N ASN A 49 -6.67 9.17 33.34
CA ASN A 49 -6.03 10.32 32.67
C ASN A 49 -5.05 9.88 31.58
N VAL A 50 -4.21 8.88 31.87
CA VAL A 50 -3.30 8.30 30.87
C VAL A 50 -4.08 7.67 29.72
N LYS A 51 -5.12 6.87 30.01
CA LYS A 51 -5.98 6.28 28.96
C LYS A 51 -6.63 7.33 28.07
N ALA A 52 -7.10 8.44 28.66
CA ALA A 52 -7.72 9.54 27.92
C ALA A 52 -6.72 10.32 27.05
N SER A 53 -5.44 10.33 27.42
CA SER A 53 -4.38 11.00 26.65
C SER A 53 -3.73 10.10 25.59
N LEU A 54 -4.03 8.81 25.57
CA LEU A 54 -3.47 7.90 24.58
C LEU A 54 -4.02 8.22 23.18
N PRO A 55 -3.15 8.41 22.19
CA PRO A 55 -3.60 8.52 20.80
C PRO A 55 -4.16 7.17 20.32
N GLU A 56 -4.86 7.19 19.19
CA GLU A 56 -5.29 5.95 18.55
C GLU A 56 -4.08 5.07 18.21
N LEU A 57 -4.09 3.84 18.70
CA LEU A 57 -3.01 2.89 18.52
C LEU A 57 -3.13 2.19 17.15
N GLY A 58 -2.00 1.71 16.60
CA GLY A 58 -1.95 1.08 15.28
C GLY A 58 -2.98 -0.04 15.06
N LYS A 59 -3.26 -0.88 16.08
CA LYS A 59 -4.29 -1.92 15.99
C LYS A 59 -5.70 -1.35 15.80
N GLN A 60 -6.02 -0.25 16.49
CA GLN A 60 -7.32 0.42 16.38
C GLN A 60 -7.40 1.14 15.02
N LYS A 61 -6.32 1.82 14.62
CA LYS A 61 -6.20 2.50 13.32
C LYS A 61 -6.35 1.51 12.16
N LYS A 62 -5.69 0.33 12.22
CA LYS A 62 -5.90 -0.75 11.26
C LYS A 62 -7.37 -1.13 11.12
N GLN A 63 -8.04 -1.38 12.25
CA GLN A 63 -9.45 -1.77 12.23
C GLN A 63 -10.34 -0.66 11.67
N ARG A 64 -10.04 0.58 11.98
CA ARG A 64 -10.72 1.74 11.44
C ARG A 64 -10.49 1.88 9.92
N PHE A 65 -9.28 1.64 9.43
CA PHE A 65 -8.98 1.68 8.00
C PHE A 65 -9.78 0.62 7.21
N ILE A 66 -9.97 -0.56 7.78
CA ILE A 66 -10.82 -1.60 7.18
C ILE A 66 -12.29 -1.16 7.15
N THR A 67 -12.82 -0.62 8.25
CA THR A 67 -14.25 -0.32 8.39
C THR A 67 -14.63 1.01 7.74
N GLN A 68 -13.82 2.05 7.91
CA GLN A 68 -14.12 3.40 7.45
C GLN A 68 -13.77 3.61 5.97
N TYR A 69 -12.62 3.08 5.54
CA TYR A 69 -12.11 3.28 4.19
C TYR A 69 -12.27 2.03 3.30
N ALA A 70 -12.89 0.97 3.81
CA ALA A 70 -13.10 -0.28 3.11
C ALA A 70 -11.81 -0.88 2.49
N LEU A 71 -10.68 -0.70 3.18
CA LEU A 71 -9.41 -1.24 2.73
C LEU A 71 -9.32 -2.74 3.02
N PRO A 72 -8.64 -3.52 2.15
CA PRO A 72 -8.25 -4.88 2.46
C PRO A 72 -7.41 -4.93 3.74
N GLU A 73 -7.55 -6.01 4.51
CA GLU A 73 -6.85 -6.16 5.79
C GLU A 73 -5.32 -6.03 5.66
N TYR A 74 -4.76 -6.55 4.58
CA TYR A 74 -3.33 -6.46 4.29
C TYR A 74 -2.87 -5.02 4.09
N ASP A 75 -3.59 -4.25 3.26
CA ASP A 75 -3.24 -2.85 3.01
C ASP A 75 -3.39 -2.00 4.28
N ALA A 76 -4.49 -2.22 5.02
CA ALA A 76 -4.73 -1.52 6.28
C ALA A 76 -3.65 -1.82 7.33
N ALA A 77 -3.14 -3.05 7.38
CA ALA A 77 -2.05 -3.43 8.27
C ALA A 77 -0.77 -2.66 7.92
N LEU A 78 -0.36 -2.69 6.65
CA LEU A 78 0.86 -2.00 6.20
C LEU A 78 0.79 -0.48 6.38
N LEU A 79 -0.35 0.14 6.05
CA LEU A 79 -0.54 1.59 6.20
C LEU A 79 -0.59 2.05 7.66
N SER A 80 -0.98 1.17 8.60
CA SER A 80 -1.05 1.49 10.02
C SER A 80 0.18 1.06 10.82
N GLU A 81 1.19 0.48 10.18
CA GLU A 81 2.43 0.03 10.82
C GLU A 81 3.26 1.23 11.32
N GLU A 82 3.35 2.27 10.49
CA GLU A 82 4.04 3.52 10.80
C GLU A 82 3.04 4.66 10.93
N LYS A 83 3.19 5.45 12.00
CA LYS A 83 2.30 6.57 12.28
C LYS A 83 2.28 7.60 11.15
N GLU A 84 3.44 7.96 10.64
CA GLU A 84 3.64 8.97 9.61
C GLU A 84 2.98 8.55 8.29
N THR A 85 3.08 7.28 7.92
CA THR A 85 2.42 6.71 6.74
C THR A 85 0.91 6.72 6.89
N ALA A 86 0.41 6.36 8.08
CA ALA A 86 -1.01 6.39 8.37
C ALA A 86 -1.57 7.82 8.33
N ASP A 87 -0.87 8.77 8.93
CA ASP A 87 -1.29 10.17 8.97
C ASP A 87 -1.29 10.77 7.53
N TYR A 88 -0.29 10.44 6.71
CA TYR A 88 -0.24 10.85 5.30
C TYR A 88 -1.42 10.27 4.49
N PHE A 89 -1.74 8.99 4.72
CA PHE A 89 -2.92 8.35 4.11
C PHE A 89 -4.20 9.11 4.47
N GLU A 90 -4.40 9.40 5.75
CA GLU A 90 -5.60 10.08 6.26
C GLU A 90 -5.71 11.52 5.72
N GLU A 91 -4.61 12.25 5.67
CA GLU A 91 -4.58 13.58 5.08
C GLU A 91 -4.91 13.51 3.57
N THR A 92 -4.33 12.57 2.82
CA THR A 92 -4.70 12.37 1.41
C THR A 92 -6.19 12.04 1.25
N ALA A 93 -6.76 11.24 2.17
CA ALA A 93 -8.16 10.87 2.18
C ALA A 93 -9.13 12.05 2.45
N THR A 94 -8.64 13.18 2.92
CA THR A 94 -9.45 14.41 3.00
C THR A 94 -9.64 15.08 1.64
N HIS A 95 -8.79 14.79 0.67
CA HIS A 95 -8.78 15.40 -0.67
C HIS A 95 -9.44 14.52 -1.74
N THR A 96 -9.56 13.21 -1.50
CA THR A 96 -10.21 12.26 -2.42
C THR A 96 -10.85 11.10 -1.68
N SER A 97 -11.94 10.56 -2.22
CA SER A 97 -12.60 9.36 -1.68
C SER A 97 -12.08 8.05 -2.28
N SER A 98 -11.05 8.11 -3.11
CA SER A 98 -10.47 6.94 -3.79
C SER A 98 -9.47 6.19 -2.90
N PHE A 99 -9.92 5.77 -1.72
CA PHE A 99 -9.07 5.23 -0.65
C PHE A 99 -8.19 4.06 -1.10
N LYS A 100 -8.72 3.16 -1.92
CA LYS A 100 -7.93 2.05 -2.46
C LYS A 100 -6.81 2.53 -3.39
N GLN A 101 -7.04 3.60 -4.14
CA GLN A 101 -5.99 4.18 -4.98
C GLN A 101 -4.91 4.83 -4.14
N ILE A 102 -5.29 5.56 -3.07
CA ILE A 102 -4.29 6.11 -2.12
C ILE A 102 -3.41 4.98 -1.59
N ALA A 103 -4.01 3.87 -1.12
CA ALA A 103 -3.27 2.73 -0.62
C ALA A 103 -2.32 2.14 -1.67
N ASN A 104 -2.79 1.95 -2.91
CA ASN A 104 -1.96 1.44 -4.00
C ASN A 104 -0.76 2.35 -4.31
N TRP A 105 -0.95 3.67 -4.26
CA TRP A 105 0.11 4.64 -4.48
C TRP A 105 1.14 4.64 -3.35
N LEU A 106 0.68 4.67 -2.11
CA LEU A 106 1.55 4.69 -0.93
C LEU A 106 2.36 3.40 -0.81
N LEU A 107 1.72 2.24 -0.99
CA LEU A 107 2.36 0.92 -0.88
C LEU A 107 3.16 0.52 -2.14
N GLY A 108 2.99 1.22 -3.24
CA GLY A 108 3.69 1.01 -4.50
C GLY A 108 4.70 2.12 -4.82
N PRO A 109 4.35 3.06 -5.73
CA PRO A 109 5.30 4.06 -6.23
C PRO A 109 5.96 4.92 -5.15
N VAL A 110 5.20 5.36 -4.14
CA VAL A 110 5.75 6.19 -3.05
C VAL A 110 6.73 5.38 -2.22
N LYS A 111 6.35 4.16 -1.80
CA LYS A 111 7.24 3.28 -1.03
C LYS A 111 8.52 2.92 -1.79
N SER A 112 8.44 2.74 -3.12
CA SER A 112 9.63 2.49 -3.95
C SER A 112 10.63 3.64 -3.84
N VAL A 113 10.18 4.87 -4.01
CA VAL A 113 11.03 6.06 -3.90
C VAL A 113 11.61 6.22 -2.49
N LEU A 114 10.80 6.01 -1.44
CA LEU A 114 11.27 6.09 -0.06
C LEU A 114 12.39 5.08 0.21
N ASN A 115 12.22 3.85 -0.28
CA ASN A 115 13.23 2.80 -0.13
C ASN A 115 14.52 3.09 -0.91
N GLU A 116 14.39 3.63 -2.14
CA GLU A 116 15.53 3.98 -2.99
C GLU A 116 16.34 5.15 -2.39
N GLU A 117 15.66 6.12 -1.79
CA GLU A 117 16.30 7.28 -1.19
C GLU A 117 16.68 7.08 0.29
N GLY A 118 16.25 5.98 0.93
CA GLY A 118 16.47 5.72 2.35
C GLY A 118 15.79 6.76 3.25
N LYS A 119 14.61 7.24 2.85
CA LYS A 119 13.83 8.29 3.54
C LYS A 119 12.55 7.74 4.14
N GLU A 120 12.06 8.44 5.15
CA GLU A 120 10.71 8.28 5.67
C GLU A 120 9.73 9.21 4.94
N ILE A 121 8.43 8.94 5.02
CA ILE A 121 7.41 9.68 4.28
C ILE A 121 7.33 11.17 4.66
N ASN A 122 7.61 11.50 5.92
CA ASN A 122 7.68 12.87 6.43
C ASN A 122 8.86 13.68 5.87
N GLN A 123 9.85 13.00 5.30
CA GLN A 123 11.03 13.62 4.65
C GLN A 123 10.82 13.80 3.14
N LEU A 124 9.73 13.24 2.60
CA LEU A 124 9.41 13.39 1.20
C LEU A 124 8.76 14.75 0.97
N ALA A 125 9.38 15.57 0.14
CA ALA A 125 8.84 16.88 -0.23
C ALA A 125 7.69 16.74 -1.26
N PHE A 126 6.68 15.94 -0.90
CA PHE A 126 5.50 15.62 -1.71
C PHE A 126 4.26 15.63 -0.81
N ARG A 127 3.37 16.57 -1.09
CA ARG A 127 2.21 16.83 -0.23
C ARG A 127 1.06 15.85 -0.52
N PRO A 128 0.24 15.48 0.48
CA PRO A 128 -0.94 14.64 0.31
C PRO A 128 -1.91 15.14 -0.78
N GLN A 129 -2.12 16.44 -0.89
CA GLN A 129 -2.91 17.05 -1.97
C GLN A 129 -2.37 16.72 -3.36
N GLN A 130 -1.05 16.75 -3.54
CA GLN A 130 -0.43 16.45 -4.83
C GLN A 130 -0.64 14.98 -5.23
N LEU A 131 -0.65 14.07 -4.26
CA LEU A 131 -1.01 12.68 -4.50
C LEU A 131 -2.46 12.53 -4.92
N ALA A 132 -3.38 13.24 -4.24
CA ALA A 132 -4.78 13.26 -4.61
C ALA A 132 -5.00 13.81 -6.02
N ASP A 133 -4.27 14.86 -6.42
CA ASP A 133 -4.34 15.44 -7.77
C ASP A 133 -3.89 14.44 -8.85
N ILE A 134 -2.80 13.68 -8.61
CA ILE A 134 -2.38 12.59 -9.51
C ILE A 134 -3.49 11.53 -9.62
N ILE A 135 -4.03 11.09 -8.48
CA ILE A 135 -5.09 10.07 -8.46
C ILE A 135 -6.29 10.55 -9.28
N GLN A 136 -6.70 11.80 -9.12
CA GLN A 136 -7.81 12.39 -9.87
C GLN A 136 -7.54 12.43 -11.39
N LEU A 137 -6.31 12.73 -11.81
CA LEU A 137 -5.92 12.69 -13.22
C LEU A 137 -5.99 11.27 -13.80
N VAL A 138 -5.60 10.28 -13.02
CA VAL A 138 -5.67 8.88 -13.42
C VAL A 138 -7.12 8.39 -13.48
N GLU A 139 -7.94 8.69 -12.48
CA GLU A 139 -9.35 8.28 -12.44
C GLU A 139 -10.20 8.93 -13.52
N SER A 140 -9.93 10.21 -13.82
CA SER A 140 -10.58 10.89 -14.93
C SER A 140 -10.12 10.38 -16.31
N GLY A 141 -9.15 9.45 -16.34
CA GLY A 141 -8.56 8.91 -17.56
C GLY A 141 -7.79 9.95 -18.38
N LYS A 142 -7.36 11.06 -17.77
CA LYS A 142 -6.50 12.05 -18.44
C LYS A 142 -5.06 11.58 -18.56
N VAL A 143 -4.60 10.77 -17.61
CA VAL A 143 -3.26 10.18 -17.60
C VAL A 143 -3.38 8.70 -17.24
N SER A 144 -2.66 7.81 -17.91
CA SER A 144 -2.64 6.41 -17.52
C SER A 144 -1.85 6.22 -16.23
N TYR A 145 -2.25 5.23 -15.38
CA TYR A 145 -1.54 4.92 -14.14
C TYR A 145 -0.04 4.70 -14.36
N THR A 146 0.33 3.97 -15.40
CA THR A 146 1.74 3.70 -15.72
C THR A 146 2.52 4.97 -16.00
N MET A 147 1.95 5.89 -16.81
CA MET A 147 2.59 7.18 -17.11
C MET A 147 2.63 8.08 -15.86
N ALA A 148 1.58 8.07 -15.07
CA ALA A 148 1.54 8.81 -13.82
C ALA A 148 2.63 8.31 -12.85
N ALA A 149 2.77 7.00 -12.66
CA ALA A 149 3.75 6.43 -11.73
C ALA A 149 5.20 6.57 -12.23
N GLN A 150 5.44 6.38 -13.54
CA GLN A 150 6.80 6.34 -14.06
C GLN A 150 7.37 7.71 -14.47
N LYS A 151 6.50 8.68 -14.78
CA LYS A 151 6.94 10.00 -15.31
C LYS A 151 6.38 11.17 -14.52
N LEU A 152 5.07 11.23 -14.27
CA LEU A 152 4.47 12.37 -13.60
C LEU A 152 4.91 12.47 -12.14
N PHE A 153 4.79 11.40 -11.38
CA PHE A 153 5.16 11.38 -9.97
C PHE A 153 6.64 11.72 -9.73
N PRO A 154 7.64 11.10 -10.42
CA PRO A 154 9.03 11.51 -10.27
C PRO A 154 9.28 12.98 -10.67
N ALA A 155 8.61 13.48 -11.70
CA ALA A 155 8.72 14.87 -12.10
C ALA A 155 8.13 15.84 -11.06
N MET A 156 7.03 15.47 -10.38
CA MET A 156 6.43 16.25 -9.30
C MET A 156 7.31 16.31 -8.05
N LEU A 157 8.12 15.29 -7.79
CA LEU A 157 9.11 15.33 -6.70
C LEU A 157 10.17 16.41 -6.93
N VAL A 158 10.49 16.70 -8.20
CA VAL A 158 11.46 17.73 -8.58
C VAL A 158 10.80 19.10 -8.72
N HIS A 159 9.59 19.17 -9.28
CA HIS A 159 8.87 20.41 -9.60
C HIS A 159 7.69 20.61 -8.65
N GLN A 160 7.97 20.84 -7.37
CA GLN A 160 6.99 20.85 -6.28
C GLN A 160 5.91 21.94 -6.38
N GLU A 161 6.22 23.04 -7.05
CA GLU A 161 5.29 24.19 -7.19
C GLU A 161 4.39 24.11 -8.43
N THR A 162 4.67 23.16 -9.34
CA THR A 162 3.86 22.99 -10.55
C THR A 162 2.69 22.03 -10.28
N SER A 163 1.51 22.37 -10.77
CA SER A 163 0.35 21.48 -10.59
C SER A 163 0.51 20.18 -11.39
N ALA A 164 -0.12 19.10 -10.90
CA ALA A 164 -0.08 17.80 -11.57
C ALA A 164 -0.58 17.87 -13.02
N LEU A 165 -1.62 18.68 -13.27
CA LEU A 165 -2.18 18.86 -14.61
C LEU A 165 -1.21 19.59 -15.56
N GLU A 166 -0.63 20.70 -15.10
CA GLU A 166 0.33 21.47 -15.91
C GLU A 166 1.55 20.63 -16.23
N LEU A 167 2.08 19.91 -15.27
CA LEU A 167 3.24 19.04 -15.48
C LEU A 167 2.90 17.87 -16.43
N ALA A 168 1.71 17.29 -16.30
CA ALA A 168 1.24 16.27 -17.23
C ALA A 168 1.12 16.80 -18.67
N GLN A 169 0.72 18.07 -18.86
CA GLN A 169 0.67 18.74 -20.16
C GLN A 169 2.09 18.99 -20.71
N GLN A 170 2.98 19.55 -19.92
CA GLN A 170 4.38 19.81 -20.30
C GLN A 170 5.12 18.54 -20.71
N LEU A 171 4.88 17.45 -19.98
CA LEU A 171 5.47 16.14 -20.27
C LEU A 171 4.72 15.39 -21.40
N ASN A 172 3.67 15.98 -21.94
CA ASN A 172 2.84 15.39 -23.00
C ASN A 172 2.28 14.00 -22.61
N LEU A 173 1.78 13.88 -21.36
CA LEU A 173 1.24 12.66 -20.78
C LEU A 173 -0.29 12.57 -20.86
N ILE A 174 -0.94 13.67 -21.27
CA ILE A 174 -2.41 13.71 -21.40
C ILE A 174 -2.84 12.72 -22.49
N GLN A 175 -3.77 11.84 -22.12
CA GLN A 175 -4.33 10.87 -23.07
C GLN A 175 -5.20 11.60 -24.11
N GLU A 176 -4.94 11.32 -25.35
CA GLU A 176 -5.81 11.74 -26.43
C GLU A 176 -7.00 10.78 -26.51
N ARG A 177 -8.19 11.26 -26.13
CA ARG A 177 -9.47 10.54 -26.32
C ARG A 177 -10.03 10.78 -27.72
N ASN A 178 -9.17 10.93 -28.71
CA ASN A 178 -9.63 11.04 -30.09
C ASN A 178 -9.96 9.64 -30.61
N GLU A 179 -11.24 9.24 -30.51
CA GLU A 179 -11.73 7.94 -30.96
C GLU A 179 -11.41 7.68 -32.44
N ASP A 180 -11.49 8.72 -33.27
CA ASP A 180 -11.19 8.61 -34.70
C ASP A 180 -9.71 8.24 -34.93
N ALA A 181 -8.79 8.91 -34.24
CA ALA A 181 -7.37 8.59 -34.31
C ALA A 181 -7.05 7.19 -33.76
N LEU A 182 -7.74 6.77 -32.69
CA LEU A 182 -7.61 5.41 -32.16
C LEU A 182 -8.15 4.37 -33.12
N GLN A 183 -9.28 4.62 -33.78
CA GLN A 183 -9.85 3.72 -34.79
C GLN A 183 -8.91 3.53 -35.96
N GLN A 184 -8.27 4.61 -36.46
CA GLN A 184 -7.27 4.52 -37.51
C GLN A 184 -6.06 3.66 -37.10
N LEU A 185 -5.55 3.85 -35.89
CA LEU A 185 -4.45 3.05 -35.35
C LEU A 185 -4.84 1.57 -35.20
N ILE A 186 -6.08 1.30 -34.77
CA ILE A 186 -6.60 -0.07 -34.68
C ILE A 186 -6.67 -0.71 -36.07
N GLU A 187 -7.23 -0.02 -37.06
CA GLU A 187 -7.30 -0.50 -38.45
C GLU A 187 -5.93 -0.82 -39.01
N GLU A 188 -4.98 0.05 -38.79
CA GLU A 188 -3.60 -0.16 -39.21
C GLU A 188 -2.98 -1.41 -38.56
N VAL A 189 -3.17 -1.59 -37.25
CA VAL A 189 -2.64 -2.75 -36.54
C VAL A 189 -3.32 -4.06 -37.00
N LEU A 190 -4.65 -4.06 -37.14
CA LEU A 190 -5.37 -5.23 -37.62
C LEU A 190 -4.98 -5.61 -39.04
N SER A 191 -4.77 -4.62 -39.92
CA SER A 191 -4.30 -4.83 -41.32
C SER A 191 -2.90 -5.41 -41.38
N ASN A 192 -2.03 -5.04 -40.43
CA ASN A 192 -0.67 -5.56 -40.34
C ASN A 192 -0.58 -6.96 -39.71
N MET A 193 -1.67 -7.48 -39.14
CA MET A 193 -1.69 -8.76 -38.45
C MET A 193 -2.85 -9.69 -38.92
N PRO A 194 -3.02 -9.97 -40.23
CA PRO A 194 -4.17 -10.69 -40.76
C PRO A 194 -4.27 -12.13 -40.27
N GLU A 195 -3.12 -12.77 -40.01
CA GLU A 195 -3.10 -14.13 -39.44
C GLU A 195 -3.70 -14.14 -38.01
N LYS A 196 -3.39 -13.14 -37.20
CA LYS A 196 -3.90 -13.01 -35.84
C LYS A 196 -5.39 -12.67 -35.79
N VAL A 197 -5.87 -11.87 -36.73
CA VAL A 197 -7.30 -11.61 -36.94
C VAL A 197 -8.02 -12.93 -37.24
N THR A 198 -7.44 -13.77 -38.12
CA THR A 198 -8.00 -15.09 -38.45
C THR A 198 -7.99 -16.02 -37.24
N GLU A 199 -6.95 -16.01 -36.41
CA GLU A 199 -6.89 -16.79 -35.16
C GLU A 199 -8.01 -16.34 -34.18
N TYR A 200 -8.24 -15.03 -34.05
CA TYR A 200 -9.31 -14.50 -33.22
C TYR A 200 -10.71 -14.96 -33.72
N LYS A 201 -10.97 -14.84 -35.04
CA LYS A 201 -12.24 -15.30 -35.65
C LYS A 201 -12.45 -16.81 -35.52
N LYS A 202 -11.38 -17.61 -35.35
CA LYS A 202 -11.42 -19.05 -35.04
C LYS A 202 -11.61 -19.36 -33.54
N GLY A 203 -11.84 -18.34 -32.70
CA GLY A 203 -12.18 -18.50 -31.27
C GLY A 203 -11.02 -18.29 -30.27
N LYS A 204 -9.81 -17.97 -30.72
CA LYS A 204 -8.68 -17.65 -29.82
C LYS A 204 -8.78 -16.23 -29.27
N LYS A 205 -9.70 -16.00 -28.32
CA LYS A 205 -9.96 -14.65 -27.75
C LYS A 205 -8.74 -14.01 -27.06
N GLY A 206 -7.77 -14.79 -26.59
CA GLY A 206 -6.55 -14.27 -25.94
C GLY A 206 -5.67 -13.41 -26.84
N VAL A 207 -5.86 -13.46 -28.17
CA VAL A 207 -5.12 -12.65 -29.16
C VAL A 207 -5.44 -11.15 -29.06
N ILE A 208 -6.57 -10.76 -28.43
CA ILE A 208 -6.92 -9.34 -28.20
C ILE A 208 -5.79 -8.60 -27.50
N GLY A 209 -5.14 -9.22 -26.50
CA GLY A 209 -4.03 -8.62 -25.78
C GLY A 209 -2.85 -8.20 -26.66
N LEU A 210 -2.60 -8.92 -27.77
CA LEU A 210 -1.56 -8.56 -28.73
C LEU A 210 -1.93 -7.30 -29.51
N PHE A 211 -3.17 -7.19 -29.99
CA PHE A 211 -3.63 -6.00 -30.70
C PHE A 211 -3.61 -4.77 -29.81
N VAL A 212 -4.15 -4.90 -28.58
CA VAL A 212 -4.12 -3.82 -27.58
C VAL A 212 -2.67 -3.40 -27.28
N GLY A 213 -1.76 -4.36 -27.12
CA GLY A 213 -0.34 -4.07 -26.88
C GLY A 213 0.34 -3.31 -28.02
N GLU A 214 0.07 -3.69 -29.27
CA GLU A 214 0.64 -3.00 -30.44
C GLU A 214 0.06 -1.59 -30.64
N VAL A 215 -1.25 -1.39 -30.43
CA VAL A 215 -1.84 -0.04 -30.48
C VAL A 215 -1.33 0.82 -29.32
N MET A 216 -1.18 0.28 -28.12
CA MET A 216 -0.58 0.96 -26.97
C MET A 216 0.86 1.41 -27.27
N LYS A 217 1.65 0.56 -27.92
CA LYS A 217 3.02 0.88 -28.33
C LYS A 217 3.05 2.01 -29.36
N LYS A 218 2.19 1.96 -30.39
CA LYS A 218 2.08 3.00 -31.42
C LYS A 218 1.57 4.32 -30.85
N SER A 219 0.62 4.30 -29.93
CA SER A 219 0.12 5.49 -29.23
C SER A 219 1.08 6.00 -28.13
N LYS A 220 2.28 5.38 -27.99
CA LYS A 220 3.27 5.71 -26.93
C LYS A 220 2.68 5.70 -25.52
N GLY A 221 1.73 4.79 -25.28
CA GLY A 221 1.06 4.64 -23.98
C GLY A 221 -0.01 5.70 -23.67
N LYS A 222 -0.40 6.51 -24.66
CA LYS A 222 -1.42 7.58 -24.48
C LYS A 222 -2.86 7.09 -24.62
N ALA A 223 -3.09 5.93 -25.26
CA ALA A 223 -4.43 5.37 -25.41
C ALA A 223 -4.97 4.85 -24.06
N ASP A 224 -6.27 5.06 -23.81
CA ASP A 224 -6.95 4.44 -22.69
C ASP A 224 -7.10 2.92 -22.94
N PRO A 225 -6.49 2.04 -22.11
CA PRO A 225 -6.53 0.60 -22.35
C PRO A 225 -7.94 0.00 -22.33
N LYS A 226 -8.88 0.58 -21.57
CA LYS A 226 -10.27 0.11 -21.48
C LYS A 226 -11.03 0.45 -22.75
N LEU A 227 -10.95 1.70 -23.18
CA LEU A 227 -11.56 2.17 -24.42
C LEU A 227 -10.97 1.42 -25.63
N LEU A 228 -9.65 1.26 -25.65
CA LEU A 228 -8.95 0.55 -26.71
C LEU A 228 -9.39 -0.91 -26.82
N ASN A 229 -9.50 -1.61 -25.69
CA ASN A 229 -9.97 -3.00 -25.68
C ASN A 229 -11.40 -3.12 -26.22
N GLN A 230 -12.27 -2.20 -25.87
CA GLN A 230 -13.64 -2.13 -26.36
C GLN A 230 -13.68 -1.88 -27.88
N LEU A 231 -12.97 -0.87 -28.37
CA LEU A 231 -12.92 -0.54 -29.80
C LEU A 231 -12.31 -1.67 -30.65
N VAL A 232 -11.27 -2.35 -30.14
CA VAL A 232 -10.68 -3.52 -30.83
C VAL A 232 -11.68 -4.67 -30.92
N ILE A 233 -12.45 -4.95 -29.86
CA ILE A 233 -13.49 -5.99 -29.89
C ILE A 233 -14.58 -5.65 -30.89
N GLU A 234 -15.07 -4.40 -30.87
CA GLU A 234 -16.11 -3.94 -31.81
C GLU A 234 -15.64 -4.06 -33.27
N LYS A 235 -14.38 -3.68 -33.54
CA LYS A 235 -13.83 -3.75 -34.91
C LYS A 235 -13.57 -5.18 -35.37
N LEU A 236 -13.25 -6.11 -34.50
CA LEU A 236 -13.04 -7.53 -34.81
C LEU A 236 -14.37 -8.29 -34.95
N ALA A 237 -15.47 -7.76 -34.40
CA ALA A 237 -16.81 -8.36 -34.50
C ALA A 237 -17.49 -8.04 -35.84
N ASN A 238 -17.09 -6.94 -36.49
CA ASN A 238 -17.50 -6.54 -37.84
C ASN A 238 -16.54 -7.13 -38.87
#